data_6de304489ec55452b186edcf01978e30
#
_entry.id   6de304489ec55452b186edcf01978e30
#
_cell.length_a   1.000
_cell.length_b   1.000
_cell.length_c   1.000
_cell.angle_alpha   90.00
_cell.angle_beta   90.00
_cell.angle_gamma   90.00
#
_symmetry.space_group_name_H-M   'P 1'
#
loop_
_entity.id
_entity.type
_entity.pdbx_description
1 polymer ?
#
loop_
_entity_poly.entity_id
_entity_poly.type
_entity_poly.pdbx_seq_one_letter_code
_entity_poly.pdbx_strand_id
1 'polypeptide(L)'
;MSRCKAAFFAMALLVPVTSGAARADEITAVYNAYWAGLPAAQIRLTLRGGNAAYDDAIEIRSQGFPRLVSHFQGIANAAGRILSGHPAEPTRYDAVYDLRKRRNNRVSMRFVARGDATVAERGALDTSRKPPLAEIFRRGAVDPMTAVERLRQAIAAGPTNGRFSIPVYDGARRFDVLGEILLKKDQTDEFVRVALTLHPIAGFKGETSEDGDPDNAPRPVALTLTKDTRLLPLSLTVRVFFMPLSVRLDHLCSKSAPCPDQDEPSRHAEWLPITPPEAVQRQ
;
A
#
# COMPACT_ATOMS: atom_id res chain seq x y z
N MET A 1 -69.65 -20.05 42.57
CA MET A 1 -68.23 -19.60 42.82
C MET A 1 -67.40 -19.97 41.63
N SER A 2 -67.28 -19.07 40.71
CA SER A 2 -66.59 -19.33 39.42
C SER A 2 -65.34 -18.49 39.34
N ARG A 3 -64.17 -19.13 39.19
CA ARG A 3 -62.85 -18.48 39.07
C ARG A 3 -62.47 -18.31 37.60
N CYS A 4 -62.53 -17.09 37.07
CA CYS A 4 -61.93 -16.72 35.79
C CYS A 4 -60.41 -16.71 35.92
N LYS A 5 -59.71 -17.53 35.09
CA LYS A 5 -58.29 -17.43 34.87
C LYS A 5 -58.03 -16.57 33.65
N ALA A 6 -57.44 -15.40 33.87
CA ALA A 6 -56.95 -14.54 32.79
C ALA A 6 -55.59 -15.04 32.31
N ALA A 7 -55.48 -15.39 31.01
CA ALA A 7 -54.21 -15.76 30.36
C ALA A 7 -53.60 -14.47 29.77
N PHE A 8 -52.44 -14.08 30.29
CA PHE A 8 -51.61 -13.02 29.73
C PHE A 8 -50.80 -13.59 28.58
N PHE A 9 -51.07 -13.16 27.34
CA PHE A 9 -50.27 -13.44 26.14
C PHE A 9 -49.17 -12.38 26.06
N ALA A 10 -47.92 -12.77 26.40
CA ALA A 10 -46.75 -11.92 26.18
C ALA A 10 -46.30 -12.05 24.74
N MET A 11 -46.60 -11.02 23.94
CA MET A 11 -46.13 -10.90 22.56
C MET A 11 -44.71 -10.34 22.55
N ALA A 12 -43.70 -11.24 22.37
CA ALA A 12 -42.30 -10.87 22.24
C ALA A 12 -42.10 -10.19 20.86
N LEU A 13 -41.85 -8.89 20.86
CA LEU A 13 -41.41 -8.14 19.68
C LEU A 13 -39.97 -8.54 19.34
N LEU A 14 -39.78 -9.38 18.33
CA LEU A 14 -38.49 -9.60 17.67
C LEU A 14 -38.14 -8.35 16.87
N VAL A 15 -37.26 -7.50 17.40
CA VAL A 15 -36.67 -6.40 16.65
C VAL A 15 -35.55 -7.02 15.78
N PRO A 16 -35.61 -6.93 14.44
CA PRO A 16 -34.50 -7.38 13.61
C PRO A 16 -33.33 -6.43 13.83
N VAL A 17 -32.24 -6.95 14.42
CA VAL A 17 -30.94 -6.27 14.48
C VAL A 17 -30.39 -6.27 13.06
N THR A 18 -30.63 -5.21 12.30
CA THR A 18 -29.94 -4.97 11.04
C THR A 18 -28.48 -4.70 11.37
N SER A 19 -27.64 -5.72 11.22
CA SER A 19 -26.19 -5.56 11.23
C SER A 19 -25.79 -4.68 10.06
N GLY A 20 -25.70 -3.37 10.29
CA GLY A 20 -25.10 -2.45 9.34
C GLY A 20 -23.68 -2.90 9.07
N ALA A 21 -23.42 -3.40 7.88
CA ALA A 21 -22.06 -3.67 7.43
C ALA A 21 -21.28 -2.35 7.58
N ALA A 22 -20.29 -2.35 8.46
CA ALA A 22 -19.39 -1.22 8.62
C ALA A 22 -18.79 -0.91 7.24
N ARG A 23 -19.18 0.22 6.68
CA ARG A 23 -18.70 0.65 5.36
C ARG A 23 -17.23 0.95 5.52
N ALA A 24 -16.39 0.23 4.80
CA ALA A 24 -14.96 0.53 4.74
C ALA A 24 -14.79 2.00 4.31
N ASP A 25 -14.05 2.77 5.09
CA ASP A 25 -13.74 4.15 4.72
C ASP A 25 -12.81 4.11 3.50
N GLU A 26 -13.27 4.69 2.40
CA GLU A 26 -12.47 4.86 1.19
C GLU A 26 -11.88 6.26 1.16
N ILE A 27 -10.56 6.34 1.04
CA ILE A 27 -9.81 7.58 0.91
C ILE A 27 -9.08 7.52 -0.42
N THR A 28 -9.33 8.47 -1.30
CA THR A 28 -8.56 8.63 -2.53
C THR A 28 -7.79 9.94 -2.47
N ALA A 29 -6.47 9.84 -2.67
CA ALA A 29 -5.54 10.95 -2.67
C ALA A 29 -4.81 11.04 -4.02
N VAL A 30 -4.69 12.24 -4.56
CA VAL A 30 -3.95 12.53 -5.79
C VAL A 30 -2.67 13.27 -5.43
N TYR A 31 -1.57 12.82 -6.00
CA TYR A 31 -0.24 13.37 -5.78
C TYR A 31 0.39 13.77 -7.11
N ASN A 32 1.18 14.85 -7.06
CA ASN A 32 2.07 15.22 -8.16
C ASN A 32 3.51 14.86 -7.80
N ALA A 33 4.19 14.19 -8.72
CA ALA A 33 5.61 13.85 -8.62
C ALA A 33 6.43 14.80 -9.49
N TYR A 34 7.56 15.25 -8.94
CA TYR A 34 8.49 16.16 -9.59
C TYR A 34 9.89 15.57 -9.56
N TRP A 35 10.54 15.50 -10.70
CA TRP A 35 11.94 15.09 -10.82
C TRP A 35 12.80 16.31 -11.16
N ALA A 36 13.76 16.62 -10.29
CA ALA A 36 14.55 17.85 -10.41
C ALA A 36 13.70 19.13 -10.55
N GLY A 37 12.52 19.19 -9.89
CA GLY A 37 11.58 20.31 -9.97
C GLY A 37 10.65 20.31 -11.18
N LEU A 38 10.84 19.43 -12.16
CA LEU A 38 9.98 19.31 -13.33
C LEU A 38 8.86 18.29 -13.11
N PRO A 39 7.62 18.53 -13.57
CA PRO A 39 6.54 17.55 -13.50
C PRO A 39 6.97 16.21 -14.11
N ALA A 40 6.80 15.12 -13.35
CA ALA A 40 7.28 13.80 -13.73
C ALA A 40 6.17 12.75 -13.81
N ALA A 41 5.24 12.76 -12.86
CA ALA A 41 4.12 11.84 -12.82
C ALA A 41 2.97 12.38 -11.98
N GLN A 42 1.79 11.84 -12.21
CA GLN A 42 0.66 11.89 -11.30
C GLN A 42 0.45 10.52 -10.68
N ILE A 43 0.10 10.49 -9.40
CA ILE A 43 -0.12 9.29 -8.62
C ILE A 43 -1.50 9.40 -7.97
N ARG A 44 -2.32 8.37 -8.12
CA ARG A 44 -3.59 8.22 -7.39
C ARG A 44 -3.43 7.07 -6.42
N LEU A 45 -3.60 7.34 -5.15
CA LEU A 45 -3.59 6.35 -4.07
C LEU A 45 -5.00 6.22 -3.53
N THR A 46 -5.56 5.02 -3.57
CA THR A 46 -6.86 4.70 -2.97
C THR A 46 -6.64 3.70 -1.85
N LEU A 47 -7.00 4.09 -0.65
CA LEU A 47 -6.95 3.26 0.54
C LEU A 47 -8.37 2.86 0.91
N ARG A 48 -8.65 1.55 0.88
CA ARG A 48 -9.92 0.96 1.29
C ARG A 48 -9.64 0.04 2.46
N GLY A 49 -9.86 0.53 3.64
CA GLY A 49 -9.57 -0.23 4.84
C GLY A 49 -10.70 -0.17 5.85
N GLY A 50 -10.81 -1.21 6.63
CA GLY A 50 -11.64 -1.31 7.83
C GLY A 50 -10.84 -1.93 8.95
N ASN A 51 -11.51 -2.28 10.06
CA ASN A 51 -10.84 -2.85 11.23
C ASN A 51 -10.30 -4.28 11.01
N ALA A 52 -10.66 -4.94 9.92
CA ALA A 52 -10.31 -6.35 9.70
C ALA A 52 -9.58 -6.63 8.39
N ALA A 53 -9.70 -5.77 7.39
CA ALA A 53 -9.11 -5.99 6.07
C ALA A 53 -8.84 -4.66 5.36
N TYR A 54 -7.94 -4.69 4.38
CA TYR A 54 -7.68 -3.60 3.45
C TYR A 54 -7.66 -4.13 2.00
N ASP A 55 -7.99 -3.24 1.08
CA ASP A 55 -7.88 -3.43 -0.38
C ASP A 55 -7.44 -2.10 -0.97
N ASP A 56 -6.14 -1.93 -1.14
CA ASP A 56 -5.53 -0.67 -1.53
C ASP A 56 -5.10 -0.69 -2.98
N ALA A 57 -5.19 0.45 -3.65
CA ALA A 57 -4.78 0.62 -5.03
C ALA A 57 -3.88 1.84 -5.20
N ILE A 58 -2.89 1.73 -6.09
CA ILE A 58 -2.08 2.83 -6.55
C ILE A 58 -2.04 2.84 -8.07
N GLU A 59 -2.24 4.00 -8.65
CA GLU A 59 -2.09 4.24 -10.08
C GLU A 59 -1.05 5.33 -10.30
N ILE A 60 -0.11 5.10 -11.23
CA ILE A 60 0.97 6.03 -11.54
C ILE A 60 0.97 6.27 -13.04
N ARG A 61 0.99 7.53 -13.45
CA ARG A 61 1.10 7.94 -14.86
C ARG A 61 2.21 8.97 -15.01
N SER A 62 3.20 8.68 -15.85
CA SER A 62 4.23 9.66 -16.17
C SER A 62 3.65 10.86 -16.92
N GLN A 63 4.17 12.04 -16.60
CA GLN A 63 3.80 13.31 -17.20
C GLN A 63 5.06 14.10 -17.60
N GLY A 64 4.88 15.17 -18.37
CA GLY A 64 5.95 16.09 -18.73
C GLY A 64 7.10 15.43 -19.50
N PHE A 65 8.32 15.94 -19.28
CA PHE A 65 9.54 15.47 -19.96
C PHE A 65 9.84 13.98 -19.76
N PRO A 66 9.70 13.38 -18.56
CA PRO A 66 9.89 11.94 -18.40
C PRO A 66 8.96 11.07 -19.25
N ARG A 67 7.77 11.55 -19.61
CA ARG A 67 6.85 10.85 -20.51
C ARG A 67 7.46 10.64 -21.90
N LEU A 68 8.25 11.60 -22.39
CA LEU A 68 8.93 11.49 -23.70
C LEU A 68 9.99 10.38 -23.72
N VAL A 69 10.57 10.07 -22.54
CA VAL A 69 11.67 9.10 -22.41
C VAL A 69 11.16 7.72 -21.99
N SER A 70 10.21 7.62 -21.07
CA SER A 70 9.87 6.34 -20.45
C SER A 70 8.42 5.89 -20.59
N HIS A 71 7.45 6.76 -20.88
CA HIS A 71 6.01 6.43 -20.97
C HIS A 71 5.54 5.45 -19.86
N PHE A 72 5.99 5.68 -18.64
CA PHE A 72 5.63 4.79 -17.54
C PHE A 72 4.16 4.99 -17.16
N GLN A 73 3.43 3.89 -17.15
CA GLN A 73 2.09 3.80 -16.58
C GLN A 73 2.02 2.51 -15.77
N GLY A 74 1.36 2.54 -14.63
CA GLY A 74 1.21 1.34 -13.83
C GLY A 74 0.07 1.48 -12.84
N ILE A 75 -0.53 0.34 -12.54
CA ILE A 75 -1.52 0.19 -11.48
C ILE A 75 -1.11 -1.01 -10.63
N ALA A 76 -1.27 -0.90 -9.32
CA ALA A 76 -1.09 -2.02 -8.42
C ALA A 76 -2.21 -2.05 -7.39
N ASN A 77 -2.64 -3.26 -7.04
CA ASN A 77 -3.61 -3.52 -5.97
C ASN A 77 -2.99 -4.47 -4.96
N ALA A 78 -3.26 -4.24 -3.70
CA ALA A 78 -2.90 -5.12 -2.61
C ALA A 78 -4.11 -5.35 -1.71
N ALA A 79 -4.32 -6.57 -1.30
CA ALA A 79 -5.34 -6.94 -0.34
C ALA A 79 -4.75 -7.74 0.81
N GLY A 80 -5.31 -7.57 1.99
CA GLY A 80 -4.83 -8.27 3.16
C GLY A 80 -5.74 -8.13 4.37
N ARG A 81 -5.26 -8.62 5.50
CA ARG A 81 -5.97 -8.63 6.78
C ARG A 81 -5.30 -7.69 7.76
N ILE A 82 -6.12 -7.06 8.59
CA ILE A 82 -5.70 -6.27 9.73
C ILE A 82 -6.20 -7.01 10.97
N LEU A 83 -5.28 -7.55 11.76
CA LEU A 83 -5.59 -8.21 13.01
C LEU A 83 -5.23 -7.27 14.15
N SER A 84 -6.11 -7.15 15.16
CA SER A 84 -5.85 -6.26 16.30
C SER A 84 -4.54 -6.67 17.00
N GLY A 85 -3.65 -5.70 17.21
CA GLY A 85 -2.35 -5.93 17.84
C GLY A 85 -1.29 -6.62 16.94
N HIS A 86 -1.59 -6.90 15.69
CA HIS A 86 -0.66 -7.52 14.74
C HIS A 86 -0.40 -6.61 13.53
N PRO A 87 0.79 -6.69 12.91
CA PRO A 87 1.06 -6.01 11.65
C PRO A 87 0.12 -6.50 10.54
N ALA A 88 -0.23 -5.62 9.61
CA ALA A 88 -1.03 -5.97 8.44
C ALA A 88 -0.42 -7.18 7.70
N GLU A 89 -1.27 -8.16 7.39
CA GLU A 89 -0.88 -9.39 6.71
C GLU A 89 -1.36 -9.38 5.27
N PRO A 90 -0.47 -9.41 4.28
CA PRO A 90 -0.87 -9.47 2.87
C PRO A 90 -1.50 -10.83 2.54
N THR A 91 -2.44 -10.81 1.62
CA THR A 91 -3.00 -12.02 0.99
C THR A 91 -2.71 -12.05 -0.50
N ARG A 92 -2.72 -10.88 -1.14
CA ARG A 92 -2.55 -10.74 -2.59
C ARG A 92 -1.92 -9.39 -2.94
N TYR A 93 -1.08 -9.41 -3.96
CA TYR A 93 -0.58 -8.24 -4.65
C TYR A 93 -0.56 -8.49 -6.14
N ASP A 94 -1.14 -7.59 -6.91
CA ASP A 94 -1.13 -7.64 -8.37
C ASP A 94 -0.77 -6.25 -8.91
N ALA A 95 0.20 -6.19 -9.81
CA ALA A 95 0.61 -4.97 -10.50
C ALA A 95 0.73 -5.20 -11.99
N VAL A 96 0.27 -4.22 -12.76
CA VAL A 96 0.44 -4.19 -14.22
C VAL A 96 1.07 -2.86 -14.58
N TYR A 97 2.11 -2.89 -15.38
CA TYR A 97 2.81 -1.66 -15.77
C TYR A 97 3.44 -1.75 -17.16
N ASP A 98 3.48 -0.60 -17.79
CA ASP A 98 4.23 -0.36 -19.03
C ASP A 98 5.55 0.33 -18.68
N LEU A 99 6.63 -0.13 -19.29
CA LEU A 99 7.93 0.50 -19.18
C LEU A 99 8.59 0.52 -20.55
N ARG A 100 8.72 1.70 -21.18
CA ARG A 100 9.32 1.89 -22.51
C ARG A 100 8.68 0.97 -23.56
N LYS A 101 9.50 0.04 -24.11
CA LYS A 101 9.07 -0.93 -25.14
C LYS A 101 8.36 -2.16 -24.55
N ARG A 102 8.41 -2.36 -23.25
CA ARG A 102 7.77 -3.49 -22.56
C ARG A 102 6.39 -3.06 -22.09
N ARG A 103 5.36 -3.63 -22.68
CA ARG A 103 3.97 -3.37 -22.31
C ARG A 103 3.38 -4.56 -21.56
N ASN A 104 2.40 -4.30 -20.72
CA ASN A 104 1.66 -5.31 -19.96
C ASN A 104 2.56 -6.22 -19.12
N ASN A 105 3.62 -5.65 -18.52
CA ASN A 105 4.37 -6.42 -17.52
C ASN A 105 3.48 -6.63 -16.31
N ARG A 106 3.43 -7.86 -15.81
CA ARG A 106 2.63 -8.20 -14.63
C ARG A 106 3.51 -8.79 -13.55
N VAL A 107 3.30 -8.30 -12.33
CA VAL A 107 3.77 -8.92 -11.10
C VAL A 107 2.52 -9.36 -10.35
N SER A 108 2.46 -10.64 -10.02
CA SER A 108 1.36 -11.20 -9.23
C SER A 108 1.95 -12.05 -8.12
N MET A 109 1.49 -11.81 -6.90
CA MET A 109 1.95 -12.55 -5.72
C MET A 109 0.76 -12.97 -4.86
N ARG A 110 0.88 -14.17 -4.29
CA ARG A 110 0.02 -14.71 -3.24
C ARG A 110 0.87 -14.91 -1.99
N PHE A 111 0.29 -14.67 -0.85
CA PHE A 111 0.97 -14.83 0.42
C PHE A 111 0.39 -16.03 1.16
N VAL A 112 1.21 -17.07 1.32
CA VAL A 112 0.80 -18.34 1.94
C VAL A 112 1.49 -18.51 3.28
N ALA A 113 0.74 -19.01 4.26
CA ALA A 113 1.30 -19.35 5.57
C ALA A 113 2.24 -20.56 5.45
N ARG A 114 3.45 -20.45 5.99
CA ARG A 114 4.44 -21.52 6.08
C ARG A 114 5.07 -21.50 7.47
N GLY A 115 4.54 -22.32 8.37
CA GLY A 115 4.94 -22.29 9.77
C GLY A 115 4.51 -20.99 10.44
N ASP A 116 5.46 -20.29 11.01
CA ASP A 116 5.32 -19.04 11.78
C ASP A 116 5.29 -17.76 10.92
N ALA A 117 5.48 -17.88 9.61
CA ALA A 117 5.54 -16.72 8.72
C ALA A 117 4.80 -16.94 7.41
N THR A 118 4.47 -15.85 6.72
CA THR A 118 3.98 -15.87 5.36
C THR A 118 5.13 -15.88 4.36
N VAL A 119 4.94 -16.51 3.21
CA VAL A 119 5.87 -16.52 2.09
C VAL A 119 5.18 -15.97 0.86
N ALA A 120 5.81 -14.99 0.21
CA ALA A 120 5.34 -14.49 -1.07
C ALA A 120 5.62 -15.53 -2.17
N GLU A 121 4.57 -16.01 -2.81
CA GLU A 121 4.64 -16.93 -3.95
C GLU A 121 4.18 -16.24 -5.23
N ARG A 122 4.73 -16.67 -6.36
CA ARG A 122 4.31 -16.14 -7.67
C ARG A 122 2.86 -16.53 -7.93
N GLY A 123 2.05 -15.54 -8.27
CA GLY A 123 0.66 -15.75 -8.70
C GLY A 123 0.57 -16.19 -10.16
N ALA A 124 -0.60 -16.71 -10.53
CA ALA A 124 -0.85 -17.23 -11.87
C ALA A 124 -0.77 -16.16 -12.99
N LEU A 125 -0.96 -14.88 -12.65
CA LEU A 125 -0.93 -13.78 -13.61
C LEU A 125 0.47 -13.17 -13.82
N ASP A 126 1.47 -13.64 -13.09
CA ASP A 126 2.84 -13.13 -13.17
C ASP A 126 3.47 -13.43 -14.54
N THR A 127 4.02 -12.40 -15.19
CA THR A 127 4.70 -12.54 -16.49
C THR A 127 6.21 -12.43 -16.40
N SER A 128 6.77 -12.41 -15.18
CA SER A 128 8.21 -12.33 -14.95
C SER A 128 8.92 -13.54 -15.56
N ARG A 129 9.96 -13.28 -16.34
CA ARG A 129 10.79 -14.34 -16.92
C ARG A 129 11.87 -14.86 -15.97
N LYS A 130 12.23 -14.06 -14.96
CA LYS A 130 13.23 -14.45 -13.95
C LYS A 130 12.59 -15.34 -12.90
N PRO A 131 13.31 -16.34 -12.39
CA PRO A 131 12.85 -17.10 -11.24
C PRO A 131 12.67 -16.18 -10.03
N PRO A 132 11.74 -16.48 -9.12
CA PRO A 132 11.63 -15.75 -7.86
C PRO A 132 12.93 -15.92 -7.05
N LEU A 133 13.20 -14.97 -6.16
CA LEU A 133 14.29 -15.10 -5.19
C LEU A 133 14.10 -16.38 -4.33
N ALA A 134 15.18 -16.86 -3.72
CA ALA A 134 15.11 -17.97 -2.77
C ALA A 134 14.11 -17.67 -1.65
N GLU A 135 13.45 -18.69 -1.11
CA GLU A 135 12.37 -18.53 -0.11
C GLU A 135 12.81 -17.69 1.08
N ILE A 136 14.04 -17.83 1.53
CA ILE A 136 14.58 -17.08 2.67
C ILE A 136 14.45 -15.57 2.51
N PHE A 137 14.52 -15.03 1.29
CA PHE A 137 14.34 -13.60 1.01
C PHE A 137 12.86 -13.20 0.88
N ARG A 138 11.96 -14.16 0.69
CA ARG A 138 10.52 -13.92 0.52
C ARG A 138 9.70 -14.19 1.78
N ARG A 139 10.30 -14.93 2.74
CA ARG A 139 9.67 -15.26 4.02
C ARG A 139 9.54 -14.02 4.90
N GLY A 140 8.34 -13.78 5.42
CA GLY A 140 8.01 -12.63 6.28
C GLY A 140 8.01 -11.26 5.57
N ALA A 141 8.39 -11.21 4.29
CA ALA A 141 8.33 -10.00 3.50
C ALA A 141 6.90 -9.73 3.02
N VAL A 142 6.56 -8.44 2.91
CA VAL A 142 5.28 -7.96 2.37
C VAL A 142 5.48 -7.30 1.02
N ASP A 143 4.40 -7.09 0.28
CA ASP A 143 4.41 -6.28 -0.93
C ASP A 143 4.55 -4.77 -0.63
N PRO A 144 4.88 -3.94 -1.63
CA PRO A 144 5.09 -2.50 -1.44
C PRO A 144 3.87 -1.75 -0.89
N MET A 145 2.64 -2.17 -1.22
CA MET A 145 1.41 -1.50 -0.74
C MET A 145 1.11 -1.90 0.71
N THR A 146 1.23 -3.18 1.05
CA THR A 146 1.14 -3.64 2.44
C THR A 146 2.22 -2.98 3.32
N ALA A 147 3.38 -2.65 2.76
CA ALA A 147 4.40 -1.91 3.50
C ALA A 147 3.93 -0.51 3.90
N VAL A 148 3.09 0.16 3.10
CA VAL A 148 2.46 1.44 3.46
C VAL A 148 1.52 1.24 4.65
N GLU A 149 0.70 0.19 4.66
CA GLU A 149 -0.17 -0.11 5.79
C GLU A 149 0.62 -0.42 7.07
N ARG A 150 1.68 -1.22 6.98
CA ARG A 150 2.56 -1.49 8.13
C ARG A 150 3.27 -0.24 8.63
N LEU A 151 3.67 0.65 7.73
CA LEU A 151 4.25 1.95 8.07
C LEU A 151 3.26 2.79 8.89
N ARG A 152 2.01 2.91 8.43
CA ARG A 152 0.95 3.64 9.14
C ARG A 152 0.69 3.04 10.52
N GLN A 153 0.61 1.71 10.61
CA GLN A 153 0.45 1.01 11.89
C GLN A 153 1.64 1.24 12.83
N ALA A 154 2.88 1.18 12.35
CA ALA A 154 4.06 1.42 13.15
C ALA A 154 4.10 2.86 13.69
N ILE A 155 3.68 3.84 12.90
CA ILE A 155 3.59 5.24 13.34
C ILE A 155 2.45 5.42 14.35
N ALA A 156 1.28 4.84 14.11
CA ALA A 156 0.13 4.92 15.00
C ALA A 156 0.40 4.28 16.38
N ALA A 157 1.11 3.15 16.40
CA ALA A 157 1.48 2.44 17.63
C ALA A 157 2.49 3.22 18.49
N GLY A 158 3.20 4.19 17.90
CA GLY A 158 4.26 4.92 18.61
C GLY A 158 5.38 3.97 19.01
N PRO A 159 6.37 3.69 18.15
CA PRO A 159 7.41 2.71 18.42
C PRO A 159 8.19 3.07 19.67
N THR A 160 8.51 2.07 20.49
CA THR A 160 9.20 2.21 21.78
C THR A 160 10.52 3.00 21.69
N ASN A 161 11.22 2.92 20.54
CA ASN A 161 12.49 3.61 20.29
C ASN A 161 12.42 4.56 19.07
N GLY A 162 11.22 4.92 18.60
CA GLY A 162 11.06 5.72 17.37
C GLY A 162 11.48 5.01 16.09
N ARG A 163 11.90 3.74 16.14
CA ARG A 163 12.44 2.99 14.99
C ARG A 163 11.63 1.75 14.68
N PHE A 164 11.55 1.43 13.38
CA PHE A 164 10.88 0.22 12.89
C PHE A 164 11.57 -0.31 11.62
N SER A 165 11.31 -1.57 11.29
CA SER A 165 11.78 -2.21 10.06
C SER A 165 10.64 -2.97 9.40
N ILE A 166 10.48 -2.80 8.08
CA ILE A 166 9.46 -3.48 7.29
C ILE A 166 10.15 -4.20 6.14
N PRO A 167 10.13 -5.53 6.14
CA PRO A 167 10.69 -6.35 5.06
C PRO A 167 9.78 -6.32 3.83
N VAL A 168 10.30 -5.91 2.66
CA VAL A 168 9.52 -5.75 1.44
C VAL A 168 10.06 -6.61 0.31
N TYR A 169 9.18 -7.29 -0.42
CA TYR A 169 9.47 -8.02 -1.64
C TYR A 169 8.54 -7.53 -2.76
N ASP A 170 9.10 -7.01 -3.86
CA ASP A 170 8.34 -6.41 -4.97
C ASP A 170 8.06 -7.38 -6.12
N GLY A 171 8.31 -8.68 -5.93
CA GLY A 171 8.21 -9.72 -6.95
C GLY A 171 9.55 -10.03 -7.63
N ALA A 172 10.55 -9.16 -7.50
CA ALA A 172 11.88 -9.34 -8.09
C ALA A 172 13.01 -9.02 -7.12
N ARG A 173 12.80 -8.06 -6.19
CA ARG A 173 13.82 -7.54 -5.28
C ARG A 173 13.33 -7.59 -3.85
N ARG A 174 14.24 -7.86 -2.94
CA ARG A 174 14.06 -7.84 -1.49
C ARG A 174 14.82 -6.65 -0.90
N PHE A 175 14.13 -5.80 -0.15
CA PHE A 175 14.72 -4.69 0.59
C PHE A 175 13.99 -4.48 1.91
N ASP A 176 14.66 -3.83 2.86
CA ASP A 176 14.05 -3.41 4.11
C ASP A 176 13.77 -1.91 4.09
N VAL A 177 12.59 -1.53 4.55
CA VAL A 177 12.26 -0.14 4.85
C VAL A 177 12.55 0.08 6.32
N LEU A 178 13.68 0.72 6.61
CA LEU A 178 14.07 1.12 7.95
C LEU A 178 13.51 2.51 8.21
N GLY A 179 12.78 2.71 9.30
CA GLY A 179 12.14 3.98 9.63
C GLY A 179 12.52 4.51 11.00
N GLU A 180 12.62 5.84 11.09
CA GLU A 180 12.80 6.57 12.34
C GLU A 180 11.82 7.77 12.38
N ILE A 181 10.96 7.82 13.41
CA ILE A 181 10.05 8.92 13.62
C ILE A 181 10.83 10.09 14.22
N LEU A 182 10.84 11.22 13.53
CA LEU A 182 11.55 12.41 13.95
C LEU A 182 10.67 13.22 14.93
N LEU A 183 10.87 12.96 16.21
CA LEU A 183 10.19 13.70 17.28
C LEU A 183 10.90 15.06 17.47
N LYS A 184 10.22 16.16 17.18
CA LYS A 184 10.69 17.47 17.61
C LYS A 184 10.27 17.73 19.05
N LYS A 185 11.16 18.40 19.82
CA LYS A 185 10.95 18.75 21.23
C LYS A 185 9.76 19.72 21.44
N ASP A 186 9.40 20.49 20.42
CA ASP A 186 8.26 21.43 20.45
C ASP A 186 7.11 20.83 19.63
N GLN A 187 6.14 20.23 20.30
CA GLN A 187 5.02 19.47 19.73
C GLN A 187 3.91 20.33 19.10
N THR A 188 4.22 21.44 18.47
CA THR A 188 3.25 22.23 17.70
C THR A 188 3.13 21.77 16.24
N ASP A 189 3.92 20.78 15.81
CA ASP A 189 3.87 20.31 14.43
C ASP A 189 2.52 19.60 14.14
N GLU A 190 1.82 20.08 13.12
CA GLU A 190 0.60 19.48 12.57
C GLU A 190 0.89 18.20 11.76
N PHE A 191 2.16 17.78 11.66
CA PHE A 191 2.64 16.72 10.80
C PHE A 191 3.55 15.74 11.55
N VAL A 192 3.53 14.49 11.09
CA VAL A 192 4.51 13.48 11.50
C VAL A 192 5.62 13.40 10.44
N ARG A 193 6.87 13.56 10.86
CA ARG A 193 8.04 13.40 9.98
C ARG A 193 8.74 12.09 10.26
N VAL A 194 9.06 11.36 9.21
CA VAL A 194 9.73 10.08 9.28
C VAL A 194 10.93 10.08 8.34
N ALA A 195 12.08 9.73 8.86
CA ALA A 195 13.24 9.40 8.04
C ALA A 195 13.17 7.89 7.72
N LEU A 196 13.16 7.57 6.43
CA LEU A 196 13.19 6.20 5.96
C LEU A 196 14.50 5.92 5.24
N THR A 197 14.94 4.68 5.26
CA THR A 197 16.04 4.18 4.43
C THR A 197 15.57 2.91 3.75
N LEU A 198 15.60 2.89 2.42
CA LEU A 198 15.41 1.67 1.64
C LEU A 198 16.75 0.94 1.59
N HIS A 199 16.87 -0.17 2.31
CA HIS A 199 18.07 -0.97 2.42
C HIS A 199 17.99 -2.19 1.49
N PRO A 200 18.73 -2.24 0.38
CA PRO A 200 18.74 -3.37 -0.56
C PRO A 200 19.27 -4.64 0.12
N ILE A 201 18.60 -5.79 -0.13
CA ILE A 201 18.97 -7.09 0.41
C ILE A 201 19.34 -8.09 -0.70
N ALA A 202 18.45 -8.26 -1.70
CA ALA A 202 18.66 -9.22 -2.78
C ALA A 202 17.91 -8.84 -4.06
N GLY A 203 18.36 -9.35 -5.21
CA GLY A 203 17.69 -9.16 -6.51
C GLY A 203 18.02 -7.84 -7.21
N PHE A 204 18.92 -7.04 -6.66
CA PHE A 204 19.43 -5.83 -7.29
C PHE A 204 20.52 -6.17 -8.30
N LYS A 205 20.66 -5.35 -9.35
CA LYS A 205 21.75 -5.51 -10.32
C LYS A 205 23.04 -4.99 -9.70
N GLY A 206 24.15 -5.68 -9.94
CA GLY A 206 25.46 -5.16 -9.59
C GLY A 206 26.08 -5.73 -8.31
N GLU A 207 25.64 -6.92 -7.83
CA GLU A 207 26.38 -7.63 -6.76
C GLU A 207 27.85 -7.90 -7.12
N THR A 208 28.26 -7.65 -8.37
CA THR A 208 29.62 -7.91 -8.90
C THR A 208 30.23 -6.71 -9.64
N SER A 209 29.60 -5.54 -9.64
CA SER A 209 30.16 -4.36 -10.32
C SER A 209 31.10 -3.60 -9.41
N GLU A 210 32.38 -3.55 -9.76
CA GLU A 210 33.40 -2.73 -9.10
C GLU A 210 33.08 -1.22 -9.14
N ASP A 211 32.15 -0.80 -9.98
CA ASP A 211 31.79 0.60 -10.21
C ASP A 211 30.63 1.09 -9.30
N GLY A 212 30.22 0.30 -8.30
CA GLY A 212 29.21 0.71 -7.32
C GLY A 212 27.89 1.08 -7.96
N ASP A 213 27.13 0.09 -8.44
CA ASP A 213 25.78 0.32 -8.99
C ASP A 213 24.92 1.07 -7.96
N PRO A 214 24.44 2.30 -8.25
CA PRO A 214 23.61 3.07 -7.34
C PRO A 214 22.32 2.32 -6.92
N ASP A 215 21.95 1.26 -7.62
CA ASP A 215 20.79 0.45 -7.25
C ASP A 215 21.01 -0.40 -6.00
N ASN A 216 22.23 -0.72 -5.64
CA ASN A 216 22.58 -1.47 -4.42
C ASN A 216 22.87 -0.60 -3.19
N ALA A 217 22.92 0.72 -3.34
CA ALA A 217 23.14 1.61 -2.21
C ALA A 217 21.86 1.83 -1.40
N PRO A 218 21.93 1.93 -0.05
CA PRO A 218 20.83 2.37 0.77
C PRO A 218 20.35 3.75 0.34
N ARG A 219 19.02 3.92 0.19
CA ARG A 219 18.42 5.16 -0.29
C ARG A 219 17.64 5.85 0.82
N PRO A 220 18.09 7.03 1.26
CA PRO A 220 17.34 7.82 2.22
C PRO A 220 16.07 8.40 1.58
N VAL A 221 14.97 8.36 2.32
CA VAL A 221 13.67 8.91 1.96
C VAL A 221 13.17 9.76 3.11
N ALA A 222 12.82 11.00 2.85
CA ALA A 222 12.12 11.86 3.80
C ALA A 222 10.62 11.77 3.53
N LEU A 223 9.85 11.43 4.55
CA LEU A 223 8.40 11.30 4.49
C LEU A 223 7.74 12.22 5.51
N THR A 224 6.70 12.92 5.09
CA THR A 224 5.83 13.71 5.97
C THR A 224 4.41 13.21 5.82
N LEU A 225 3.72 12.97 6.95
CA LEU A 225 2.34 12.49 6.98
C LEU A 225 1.46 13.44 7.78
N THR A 226 0.14 13.33 7.57
CA THR A 226 -0.84 13.96 8.45
C THR A 226 -0.72 13.38 9.87
N LYS A 227 -1.06 14.18 10.88
CA LYS A 227 -1.05 13.72 12.29
C LYS A 227 -2.38 13.09 12.72
N ASP A 228 -3.38 13.12 11.85
CA ASP A 228 -4.67 12.50 12.12
C ASP A 228 -4.60 10.97 12.02
N THR A 229 -5.71 10.30 12.35
CA THR A 229 -5.82 8.83 12.32
C THR A 229 -5.58 8.22 10.94
N ARG A 230 -5.67 9.02 9.88
CA ARG A 230 -5.46 8.56 8.50
C ARG A 230 -3.98 8.38 8.16
N LEU A 231 -3.08 9.16 8.80
CA LEU A 231 -1.63 9.13 8.54
C LEU A 231 -1.31 9.15 7.03
N LEU A 232 -1.98 10.05 6.31
CA LEU A 232 -1.79 10.15 4.86
C LEU A 232 -0.45 10.80 4.52
N PRO A 233 0.29 10.28 3.54
CA PRO A 233 1.48 10.94 3.02
C PRO A 233 1.14 12.34 2.50
N LEU A 234 1.80 13.36 3.00
CA LEU A 234 1.72 14.74 2.49
C LEU A 234 2.84 15.02 1.49
N SER A 235 4.02 14.51 1.80
CA SER A 235 5.15 14.60 0.90
C SER A 235 6.14 13.47 1.12
N LEU A 236 6.79 13.07 0.03
CA LEU A 236 7.89 12.12 0.03
C LEU A 236 9.01 12.70 -0.84
N THR A 237 10.26 12.60 -0.37
CA THR A 237 11.42 13.00 -1.16
C THR A 237 12.47 11.90 -1.11
N VAL A 238 12.96 11.49 -2.28
CA VAL A 238 14.00 10.47 -2.43
C VAL A 238 14.96 10.92 -3.54
N ARG A 239 16.23 10.53 -3.47
CA ARG A 239 17.15 10.69 -4.59
C ARG A 239 17.02 9.50 -5.56
N VAL A 240 16.80 9.85 -6.83
CA VAL A 240 16.79 8.89 -7.93
C VAL A 240 17.93 9.30 -8.86
N PHE A 241 18.92 8.43 -9.01
CA PHE A 241 20.24 8.78 -9.54
C PHE A 241 20.86 9.89 -8.68
N PHE A 242 21.23 11.02 -9.26
CA PHE A 242 21.78 12.19 -8.55
C PHE A 242 20.74 13.30 -8.32
N MET A 243 19.50 13.14 -8.79
CA MET A 243 18.46 14.15 -8.74
C MET A 243 17.38 13.84 -7.70
N PRO A 244 16.82 14.86 -7.03
CA PRO A 244 15.69 14.66 -6.13
C PRO A 244 14.42 14.35 -6.90
N LEU A 245 13.71 13.30 -6.49
CA LEU A 245 12.32 13.03 -6.81
C LEU A 245 11.48 13.42 -5.60
N SER A 246 10.56 14.34 -5.77
CA SER A 246 9.60 14.73 -4.74
C SER A 246 8.18 14.40 -5.17
N VAL A 247 7.42 13.80 -4.27
CA VAL A 247 5.99 13.52 -4.43
C VAL A 247 5.26 14.37 -3.40
N ARG A 248 4.21 15.07 -3.79
CA ARG A 248 3.43 15.94 -2.92
C ARG A 248 1.95 15.68 -3.10
N LEU A 249 1.22 15.65 -2.00
CA LEU A 249 -0.24 15.62 -2.02
C LEU A 249 -0.76 16.87 -2.74
N ASP A 250 -1.58 16.66 -3.75
CA ASP A 250 -2.27 17.70 -4.48
C ASP A 250 -3.65 17.94 -3.87
N HIS A 251 -4.48 16.89 -3.80
CA HIS A 251 -5.78 16.98 -3.16
C HIS A 251 -6.30 15.60 -2.69
N LEU A 252 -7.28 15.65 -1.80
CA LEU A 252 -8.06 14.50 -1.36
C LEU A 252 -9.41 14.51 -2.08
N CYS A 253 -9.75 13.40 -2.70
CA CYS A 253 -11.03 13.24 -3.34
C CYS A 253 -12.12 12.94 -2.30
N SER A 254 -13.25 13.56 -2.49
CA SER A 254 -14.46 13.33 -1.67
C SER A 254 -15.70 13.46 -2.54
N LYS A 255 -16.87 13.19 -1.97
CA LYS A 255 -18.15 13.42 -2.69
C LYS A 255 -18.34 14.88 -3.08
N SER A 256 -17.85 15.83 -2.26
CA SER A 256 -17.92 17.27 -2.51
C SER A 256 -16.77 17.81 -3.37
N ALA A 257 -15.66 17.10 -3.42
CA ALA A 257 -14.49 17.41 -4.25
C ALA A 257 -14.08 16.13 -4.99
N PRO A 258 -14.76 15.76 -6.08
CA PRO A 258 -14.45 14.56 -6.83
C PRO A 258 -13.03 14.61 -7.37
N CYS A 259 -12.43 13.43 -7.55
CA CYS A 259 -11.15 13.37 -8.26
C CYS A 259 -11.31 13.96 -9.65
N PRO A 260 -10.33 14.73 -10.14
CA PRO A 260 -10.34 15.14 -11.53
C PRO A 260 -10.44 13.89 -12.39
N ASP A 261 -11.41 13.89 -13.31
CA ASP A 261 -11.54 12.84 -14.30
C ASP A 261 -10.21 12.78 -15.06
N GLN A 262 -9.61 11.62 -15.06
CA GLN A 262 -8.49 11.39 -15.95
C GLN A 262 -9.13 11.20 -17.32
N ASP A 263 -8.86 12.09 -18.25
CA ASP A 263 -9.42 12.11 -19.61
C ASP A 263 -9.20 10.80 -20.40
N GLU A 264 -8.46 9.85 -19.86
CA GLU A 264 -8.31 8.48 -20.34
C GLU A 264 -8.33 7.50 -19.16
N PRO A 265 -9.29 6.56 -19.09
CA PRO A 265 -9.21 5.46 -18.13
C PRO A 265 -7.89 4.71 -18.36
N SER A 266 -7.21 4.37 -17.29
CA SER A 266 -6.00 3.55 -17.38
C SER A 266 -6.32 2.31 -18.20
N ARG A 267 -5.59 2.08 -19.31
CA ARG A 267 -5.73 0.85 -20.12
C ARG A 267 -5.58 -0.42 -19.31
N HIS A 268 -5.12 -0.30 -18.08
CA HIS A 268 -4.88 -1.40 -17.15
C HIS A 268 -5.99 -1.55 -16.10
N ALA A 269 -6.92 -0.59 -15.98
CA ALA A 269 -8.02 -0.68 -15.01
C ALA A 269 -8.93 -1.90 -15.27
N GLU A 270 -9.09 -2.28 -16.54
CA GLU A 270 -9.89 -3.46 -16.94
C GLU A 270 -9.18 -4.80 -16.64
N TRP A 271 -7.88 -4.78 -16.33
CA TRP A 271 -7.06 -5.99 -16.25
C TRP A 271 -6.85 -6.52 -14.83
N LEU A 272 -7.18 -5.74 -13.84
CA LEU A 272 -7.14 -6.20 -12.46
C LEU A 272 -8.56 -6.61 -12.07
N PRO A 273 -8.78 -7.90 -11.75
CA PRO A 273 -10.07 -8.32 -11.26
C PRO A 273 -10.39 -7.56 -9.97
N ILE A 274 -11.36 -6.65 -10.03
CA ILE A 274 -12.06 -6.16 -8.85
C ILE A 274 -12.89 -7.34 -8.37
N THR A 275 -12.25 -8.27 -7.68
CA THR A 275 -12.99 -9.34 -7.01
C THR A 275 -13.47 -8.74 -5.70
N PRO A 276 -14.80 -8.62 -5.49
CA PRO A 276 -15.31 -8.27 -4.17
C PRO A 276 -14.73 -9.27 -3.16
N PRO A 277 -14.48 -8.88 -1.92
CA PRO A 277 -14.05 -9.83 -0.91
C PRO A 277 -15.09 -10.95 -0.86
N GLU A 278 -14.68 -12.17 -1.22
CA GLU A 278 -15.52 -13.34 -1.05
C GLU A 278 -15.92 -13.39 0.41
N ALA A 279 -17.21 -13.23 0.65
CA ALA A 279 -17.79 -13.51 1.95
C ALA A 279 -17.34 -14.92 2.32
N VAL A 280 -16.53 -15.01 3.37
CA VAL A 280 -16.12 -16.29 3.95
C VAL A 280 -17.40 -17.00 4.35
N GLN A 281 -17.87 -17.88 3.50
CA GLN A 281 -18.91 -18.84 3.85
C GLN A 281 -18.31 -19.74 4.93
N ARG A 282 -18.77 -19.54 6.14
CA ARG A 282 -18.54 -20.47 7.26
C ARG A 282 -19.23 -21.79 6.90
N GLN A 283 -18.46 -22.81 6.69
CA GLN A 283 -18.88 -24.19 6.90
C GLN A 283 -18.54 -24.59 8.34
#